data_fd1f43bff7ac089fd51ef1e5f5c942b2
#
_entry.id   fd1f43bff7ac089fd51ef1e5f5c942b2
#
_cell.length_a   1.000
_cell.length_b   1.000
_cell.length_c   1.000
_cell.angle_alpha   90.00
_cell.angle_beta   90.00
_cell.angle_gamma   90.00
#
_symmetry.space_group_name_H-M   'P 1'
#
loop_
_entity.id
_entity.type
_entity.pdbx_description
1 polymer ?
#
loop_
_entity_poly.entity_id
_entity_poly.type
_entity_poly.pdbx_seq_one_letter_code
_entity_poly.pdbx_strand_id
1 'polypeptide(L)'
;MGYCIELIDSSFKMKKENFDNAFRDLKSLFVVENMTVCDTVNGKNYYHFRWVDNEEVIESINMYELMESIRFPVEFNGNGDICEIDFYGEKLGDDEIFLSALAPYVEDGSYIEFEGEDGYSWRWCFKNGKLVEETIKNSDIY
;
A
#
# COMPACT_ATOMS: atom_id res chain seq x y z
N MET A 1 14.26 -10.83 -8.46
CA MET A 1 13.21 -10.80 -9.47
C MET A 1 12.08 -9.96 -9.01
N GLY A 2 11.28 -9.53 -9.93
CA GLY A 2 10.13 -8.69 -9.64
C GLY A 2 10.04 -7.58 -10.65
N TYR A 3 8.96 -6.82 -10.56
CA TYR A 3 8.66 -5.76 -11.50
C TYR A 3 8.89 -4.42 -10.79
N CYS A 4 9.87 -3.66 -11.28
CA CYS A 4 10.21 -2.39 -10.64
C CYS A 4 9.21 -1.31 -11.01
N ILE A 5 8.78 -0.56 -10.00
CA ILE A 5 7.79 0.51 -10.16
C ILE A 5 8.26 1.76 -9.44
N GLU A 6 7.73 2.89 -9.86
CA GLU A 6 8.04 4.19 -9.29
C GLU A 6 6.75 4.99 -9.13
N LEU A 7 6.58 5.60 -7.98
CA LEU A 7 5.45 6.50 -7.75
C LEU A 7 5.75 7.82 -8.46
N ILE A 8 4.89 8.22 -9.39
CA ILE A 8 5.12 9.43 -10.18
C ILE A 8 4.16 10.57 -9.86
N ASP A 9 3.02 10.28 -9.24
CA ASP A 9 2.08 11.31 -8.83
C ASP A 9 1.15 10.75 -7.78
N SER A 10 0.67 11.58 -6.88
CA SER A 10 -0.29 11.15 -5.88
C SER A 10 -1.06 12.33 -5.30
N SER A 11 -2.26 12.03 -4.83
CA SER A 11 -3.04 12.92 -3.98
C SER A 11 -3.77 11.98 -3.01
N PHE A 12 -3.28 11.89 -1.78
CA PHE A 12 -3.77 10.89 -0.84
C PHE A 12 -4.10 11.55 0.49
N LYS A 13 -5.35 11.40 0.91
CA LYS A 13 -5.81 12.04 2.15
C LYS A 13 -6.62 11.07 2.98
N MET A 14 -6.34 11.07 4.28
CA MET A 14 -7.11 10.29 5.25
C MET A 14 -7.27 11.10 6.52
N LYS A 15 -8.49 11.25 6.99
CA LYS A 15 -8.76 11.99 8.21
C LYS A 15 -8.33 11.21 9.43
N LYS A 16 -7.79 11.90 10.43
CA LYS A 16 -7.27 11.26 11.65
C LYS A 16 -8.35 10.47 12.41
N GLU A 17 -9.59 10.88 12.33
CA GLU A 17 -10.69 10.14 12.99
C GLU A 17 -10.90 8.75 12.39
N ASN A 18 -10.32 8.46 11.23
CA ASN A 18 -10.40 7.15 10.60
C ASN A 18 -9.19 6.26 10.92
N PHE A 19 -8.19 6.79 11.61
CA PHE A 19 -6.93 6.05 11.83
C PHE A 19 -7.12 4.76 12.62
N ASP A 20 -7.90 4.79 13.69
CA ASP A 20 -8.05 3.58 14.52
C ASP A 20 -8.64 2.42 13.74
N ASN A 21 -9.66 2.69 12.96
CA ASN A 21 -10.29 1.66 12.14
C ASN A 21 -9.39 1.19 11.01
N ALA A 22 -8.72 2.13 10.33
CA ALA A 22 -7.79 1.79 9.24
C ALA A 22 -6.63 0.96 9.77
N PHE A 23 -6.08 1.35 10.91
CA PHE A 23 -4.97 0.65 11.56
C PHE A 23 -5.37 -0.79 11.91
N ARG A 24 -6.54 -0.96 12.51
CA ARG A 24 -7.05 -2.28 12.88
C ARG A 24 -7.27 -3.15 11.63
N ASP A 25 -7.94 -2.61 10.62
CA ASP A 25 -8.29 -3.39 9.44
C ASP A 25 -7.07 -3.79 8.63
N LEU A 26 -6.08 -2.91 8.51
CA LEU A 26 -4.86 -3.25 7.80
C LEU A 26 -4.09 -4.34 8.55
N LYS A 27 -3.93 -4.20 9.85
CA LYS A 27 -3.23 -5.21 10.64
C LYS A 27 -3.93 -6.56 10.62
N SER A 28 -5.26 -6.56 10.53
CA SER A 28 -6.03 -7.80 10.51
C SER A 28 -5.78 -8.65 9.26
N LEU A 29 -5.17 -8.07 8.21
CA LEU A 29 -4.77 -8.83 7.03
C LEU A 29 -3.60 -9.78 7.31
N PHE A 30 -2.83 -9.52 8.36
CA PHE A 30 -1.58 -10.23 8.61
C PHE A 30 -1.81 -11.56 9.31
N VAL A 31 -2.57 -12.42 8.64
CA VAL A 31 -2.82 -13.80 9.03
C VAL A 31 -2.35 -14.69 7.88
N VAL A 32 -1.91 -15.90 8.21
CA VAL A 32 -1.30 -16.82 7.26
C VAL A 32 -2.16 -17.05 6.02
N GLU A 33 -3.47 -17.12 6.19
CA GLU A 33 -4.41 -17.41 5.10
C GLU A 33 -4.39 -16.36 4.00
N ASN A 34 -3.98 -15.13 4.32
CA ASN A 34 -3.95 -14.04 3.35
C ASN A 34 -2.59 -13.84 2.71
N MET A 35 -1.55 -14.44 3.28
CA MET A 35 -0.18 -14.19 2.83
C MET A 35 0.13 -14.92 1.53
N THR A 36 0.91 -14.26 0.67
CA THR A 36 1.10 -14.69 -0.71
C THR A 36 2.42 -15.42 -0.95
N VAL A 37 3.34 -15.36 0.02
CA VAL A 37 4.65 -15.99 -0.11
C VAL A 37 4.84 -17.01 1.01
N CYS A 38 5.41 -18.15 0.64
CA CYS A 38 5.81 -19.17 1.62
C CYS A 38 7.27 -19.51 1.37
N ASP A 39 8.12 -19.23 2.36
CA ASP A 39 9.53 -19.62 2.33
C ASP A 39 9.76 -20.76 3.27
N THR A 40 10.55 -21.73 2.84
CA THR A 40 10.89 -22.89 3.67
C THR A 40 12.34 -22.79 4.10
N VAL A 41 12.57 -22.75 5.41
CA VAL A 41 13.91 -22.69 6.00
C VAL A 41 14.02 -23.78 7.05
N ASN A 42 15.01 -24.66 6.90
CA ASN A 42 15.23 -25.78 7.84
C ASN A 42 13.98 -26.63 8.07
N GLY A 43 13.19 -26.85 7.00
CA GLY A 43 11.98 -27.67 7.07
C GLY A 43 10.77 -26.98 7.65
N LYS A 44 10.87 -25.69 7.96
CA LYS A 44 9.75 -24.91 8.48
C LYS A 44 9.26 -23.92 7.45
N ASN A 45 7.94 -23.74 7.37
CA ASN A 45 7.32 -22.80 6.45
C ASN A 45 7.09 -21.46 7.15
N TYR A 46 7.50 -20.38 6.46
CA TYR A 46 7.29 -19.01 6.91
C TYR A 46 6.45 -18.30 5.86
N TYR A 47 5.32 -17.73 6.28
CA TYR A 47 4.39 -17.06 5.39
C TYR A 47 4.50 -15.55 5.57
N HIS A 48 4.44 -14.81 4.46
CA HIS A 48 4.50 -13.35 4.49
C HIS A 48 3.91 -12.76 3.21
N PHE A 49 3.72 -11.44 3.22
CA PHE A 49 3.43 -10.70 2.00
C PHE A 49 4.75 -10.32 1.34
N ARG A 50 4.73 -10.08 0.03
CA ARG A 50 5.94 -9.73 -0.71
C ARG A 50 6.52 -8.40 -0.23
N TRP A 51 7.82 -8.40 0.01
CA TRP A 51 8.62 -7.21 0.33
C TRP A 51 8.22 -6.53 1.65
N VAL A 52 7.48 -7.17 2.49
CA VAL A 52 7.01 -6.63 3.76
C VAL A 52 7.39 -7.57 4.91
N ASP A 53 7.87 -6.98 5.99
CA ASP A 53 8.24 -7.73 7.19
C ASP A 53 7.05 -7.76 8.15
N ASN A 54 6.53 -8.97 8.40
CA ASN A 54 5.37 -9.15 9.27
C ASN A 54 5.56 -8.53 10.65
N GLU A 55 6.76 -8.69 11.23
CA GLU A 55 7.02 -8.19 12.58
C GLU A 55 6.94 -6.69 12.65
N GLU A 56 7.49 -5.98 11.66
CA GLU A 56 7.41 -4.53 11.61
C GLU A 56 5.97 -4.05 11.59
N VAL A 57 5.12 -4.72 10.81
CA VAL A 57 3.71 -4.37 10.72
C VAL A 57 3.01 -4.62 12.05
N ILE A 58 3.20 -5.80 12.61
CA ILE A 58 2.52 -6.20 13.85
C ILE A 58 2.95 -5.32 15.01
N GLU A 59 4.21 -4.91 15.06
CA GLU A 59 4.76 -4.10 16.14
C GLU A 59 4.52 -2.61 15.99
N SER A 60 4.01 -2.17 14.85
CA SER A 60 3.71 -0.75 14.66
C SER A 60 2.66 -0.28 15.67
N ILE A 61 2.85 0.93 16.19
CA ILE A 61 2.01 1.45 17.28
C ILE A 61 1.10 2.60 16.83
N ASN A 62 1.27 3.12 15.61
CA ASN A 62 0.46 4.20 15.08
C ASN A 62 0.43 4.14 13.55
N MET A 63 -0.40 4.99 12.95
CA MET A 63 -0.53 5.02 11.48
C MET A 63 0.78 5.37 10.78
N TYR A 64 1.59 6.24 11.38
CA TYR A 64 2.88 6.61 10.77
C TYR A 64 3.76 5.36 10.60
N GLU A 65 3.94 4.61 11.69
CA GLU A 65 4.78 3.40 11.66
C GLU A 65 4.17 2.33 10.78
N LEU A 66 2.86 2.16 10.83
CA LEU A 66 2.17 1.17 10.03
C LEU A 66 2.38 1.42 8.54
N MET A 67 2.18 2.66 8.09
CA MET A 67 2.34 3.00 6.68
C MET A 67 3.78 2.84 6.23
N GLU A 68 4.75 3.19 7.09
CA GLU A 68 6.15 2.94 6.77
C GLU A 68 6.44 1.45 6.62
N SER A 69 5.87 0.63 7.49
CA SER A 69 6.11 -0.81 7.48
C SER A 69 5.58 -1.49 6.21
N ILE A 70 4.60 -0.91 5.55
CA ILE A 70 4.08 -1.45 4.28
C ILE A 70 4.64 -0.70 3.07
N ARG A 71 5.68 0.12 3.25
CA ARG A 71 6.44 0.83 2.23
C ARG A 71 5.74 2.07 1.65
N PHE A 72 4.71 2.58 2.33
CA PHE A 72 4.00 3.78 1.92
C PHE A 72 4.06 4.85 3.02
N PRO A 73 5.22 5.49 3.20
CA PRO A 73 5.32 6.54 4.23
C PRO A 73 4.39 7.70 3.93
N VAL A 74 3.89 8.32 4.98
CA VAL A 74 2.91 9.40 4.86
C VAL A 74 3.37 10.63 5.61
N GLU A 75 2.79 11.79 5.25
CA GLU A 75 2.98 13.03 5.96
C GLU A 75 1.62 13.53 6.46
N PHE A 76 1.68 14.29 7.56
CA PHE A 76 0.48 14.78 8.23
C PHE A 76 0.41 16.30 8.11
N ASN A 77 -0.81 16.83 7.99
CA ASN A 77 -1.02 18.28 7.99
C ASN A 77 -1.13 18.80 9.42
N GLY A 78 -1.41 20.11 9.57
CA GLY A 78 -1.52 20.74 10.87
C GLY A 78 -2.67 20.23 11.74
N ASN A 79 -3.65 19.58 11.13
CA ASN A 79 -4.78 18.99 11.85
C ASN A 79 -4.51 17.53 12.26
N GLY A 80 -3.38 16.96 11.83
CA GLY A 80 -3.04 15.58 12.12
C GLY A 80 -3.61 14.58 11.12
N ASP A 81 -4.21 15.05 10.04
CA ASP A 81 -4.69 14.19 8.96
C ASP A 81 -3.55 13.82 8.04
N ILE A 82 -3.62 12.65 7.40
CA ILE A 82 -2.66 12.30 6.34
C ILE A 82 -2.96 13.20 5.13
N CYS A 83 -1.94 13.86 4.61
CA CYS A 83 -2.07 14.75 3.46
C CYS A 83 -1.16 14.38 2.30
N GLU A 84 -0.19 13.50 2.49
CA GLU A 84 0.71 13.05 1.43
C GLU A 84 1.13 11.62 1.65
N ILE A 85 1.46 10.92 0.56
CA ILE A 85 1.93 9.55 0.57
C ILE A 85 3.10 9.43 -0.40
N ASP A 86 4.04 8.53 -0.09
CA ASP A 86 5.14 8.20 -0.99
C ASP A 86 5.27 6.68 -1.06
N PHE A 87 6.19 6.20 -1.86
CA PHE A 87 6.47 4.78 -1.99
C PHE A 87 7.97 4.57 -1.91
N TYR A 88 8.42 3.85 -0.89
CA TYR A 88 9.84 3.60 -0.65
C TYR A 88 10.30 2.25 -1.20
N GLY A 89 9.42 1.49 -1.82
CA GLY A 89 9.79 0.22 -2.41
C GLY A 89 10.44 0.40 -3.77
N GLU A 90 11.00 -0.69 -4.31
CA GLU A 90 11.50 -0.74 -5.67
C GLU A 90 10.58 -1.59 -6.54
N LYS A 91 10.00 -2.62 -5.97
CA LYS A 91 9.26 -3.62 -6.74
C LYS A 91 7.82 -3.73 -6.30
N LEU A 92 6.95 -3.94 -7.27
CA LEU A 92 5.55 -4.19 -7.02
C LEU A 92 5.40 -5.48 -6.23
N GLY A 93 4.62 -5.44 -5.16
CA GLY A 93 4.31 -6.59 -4.33
C GLY A 93 2.81 -6.71 -4.15
N ASP A 94 2.41 -6.92 -2.91
CA ASP A 94 0.99 -7.08 -2.56
C ASP A 94 0.34 -5.74 -2.19
N ASP A 95 0.84 -4.66 -2.76
CA ASP A 95 0.46 -3.30 -2.40
C ASP A 95 -1.03 -3.03 -2.61
N GLU A 96 -1.62 -3.62 -3.64
CA GLU A 96 -3.04 -3.46 -3.92
C GLU A 96 -3.90 -4.02 -2.79
N ILE A 97 -3.46 -5.11 -2.17
CA ILE A 97 -4.17 -5.72 -1.03
C ILE A 97 -4.22 -4.73 0.13
N PHE A 98 -3.09 -4.12 0.45
CA PHE A 98 -2.99 -3.17 1.56
C PHE A 98 -3.82 -1.91 1.29
N LEU A 99 -3.69 -1.36 0.10
CA LEU A 99 -4.41 -0.14 -0.26
C LEU A 99 -5.91 -0.38 -0.35
N SER A 100 -6.33 -1.58 -0.78
CA SER A 100 -7.75 -1.94 -0.78
C SER A 100 -8.32 -2.00 0.63
N ALA A 101 -7.54 -2.48 1.59
CA ALA A 101 -7.98 -2.52 2.99
C ALA A 101 -8.14 -1.11 3.56
N LEU A 102 -7.31 -0.18 3.11
CA LEU A 102 -7.37 1.22 3.56
C LEU A 102 -8.46 2.01 2.85
N ALA A 103 -8.90 1.56 1.68
CA ALA A 103 -9.79 2.34 0.82
C ALA A 103 -11.06 2.87 1.49
N PRO A 104 -11.74 2.13 2.40
CA PRO A 104 -12.92 2.66 3.06
C PRO A 104 -12.67 3.91 3.91
N TYR A 105 -11.41 4.14 4.26
CA TYR A 105 -11.01 5.23 5.17
C TYR A 105 -10.30 6.37 4.44
N VAL A 106 -9.98 6.19 3.16
CA VAL A 106 -9.28 7.18 2.36
C VAL A 106 -10.32 8.14 1.73
N GLU A 107 -9.97 9.42 1.69
CA GLU A 107 -10.86 10.43 1.14
C GLU A 107 -11.11 10.16 -0.34
N ASP A 108 -12.38 10.25 -0.73
CA ASP A 108 -12.81 10.00 -2.12
C ASP A 108 -12.09 11.00 -3.05
N GLY A 109 -11.63 10.49 -4.19
CA GLY A 109 -10.86 11.30 -5.13
C GLY A 109 -9.36 11.20 -4.94
N SER A 110 -8.89 10.57 -3.86
CA SER A 110 -7.46 10.30 -3.68
C SER A 110 -6.99 9.33 -4.74
N TYR A 111 -5.69 9.39 -5.08
CA TYR A 111 -5.11 8.47 -6.04
C TYR A 111 -3.60 8.33 -5.85
N ILE A 112 -3.06 7.25 -6.38
CA ILE A 112 -1.62 7.00 -6.42
C ILE A 112 -1.30 6.49 -7.82
N GLU A 113 -0.37 7.15 -8.52
CA GLU A 113 -0.01 6.81 -9.89
C GLU A 113 1.41 6.25 -9.94
N PHE A 114 1.55 5.12 -10.63
CA PHE A 114 2.83 4.44 -10.79
C PHE A 114 3.21 4.31 -12.25
N GLU A 115 4.51 4.25 -12.47
CA GLU A 115 5.07 3.85 -13.77
C GLU A 115 5.98 2.64 -13.54
N GLY A 116 5.83 1.61 -14.37
CA GLY A 116 6.66 0.42 -14.31
C GLY A 116 7.88 0.52 -15.18
N GLU A 117 8.81 -0.41 -14.99
CA GLU A 117 10.09 -0.42 -15.72
C GLU A 117 9.93 -0.61 -17.23
N ASP A 118 8.78 -1.10 -17.66
CA ASP A 118 8.46 -1.31 -19.07
C ASP A 118 7.71 -0.12 -19.70
N GLY A 119 7.53 0.97 -18.95
CA GLY A 119 6.84 2.16 -19.43
C GLY A 119 5.34 2.14 -19.26
N TYR A 120 4.78 1.04 -18.80
CA TYR A 120 3.35 0.97 -18.48
C TYR A 120 3.08 1.83 -17.25
N SER A 121 2.03 2.66 -17.28
CA SER A 121 1.65 3.44 -16.11
C SER A 121 0.17 3.27 -15.81
N TRP A 122 -0.16 3.31 -14.53
CA TRP A 122 -1.53 3.14 -14.07
C TRP A 122 -1.74 3.99 -12.83
N ARG A 123 -3.01 4.16 -12.49
CA ARG A 123 -3.40 4.93 -11.31
C ARG A 123 -4.35 4.08 -10.48
N TRP A 124 -4.07 3.99 -9.20
CA TRP A 124 -5.01 3.42 -8.22
C TRP A 124 -5.81 4.56 -7.63
N CYS A 125 -7.11 4.57 -7.90
CA CYS A 125 -8.02 5.63 -7.49
C CYS A 125 -8.91 5.14 -6.35
N PHE A 126 -9.14 6.00 -5.37
CA PHE A 126 -10.00 5.67 -4.24
C PHE A 126 -11.37 6.30 -4.49
N LYS A 127 -12.35 5.45 -4.77
CA LYS A 127 -13.70 5.89 -5.14
C LYS A 127 -14.73 5.12 -4.34
N ASN A 128 -15.55 5.84 -3.59
CA ASN A 128 -16.66 5.25 -2.82
C ASN A 128 -16.20 4.11 -1.90
N GLY A 129 -15.04 4.29 -1.26
CA GLY A 129 -14.50 3.31 -0.32
C GLY A 129 -13.85 2.11 -0.99
N LYS A 130 -13.55 2.19 -2.28
CA LYS A 130 -12.96 1.08 -3.03
C LYS A 130 -11.75 1.55 -3.81
N LEU A 131 -10.83 0.64 -4.06
CA LEU A 131 -9.67 0.89 -4.91
C LEU A 131 -10.01 0.49 -6.34
N VAL A 132 -9.85 1.41 -7.28
CA VAL A 132 -10.16 1.18 -8.70
C VAL A 132 -8.91 1.48 -9.51
N GLU A 133 -8.48 0.55 -10.33
CA GLU A 133 -7.30 0.75 -11.18
C GLU A 133 -7.70 1.34 -12.53
N GLU A 134 -6.93 2.36 -12.96
CA GLU A 134 -7.10 2.97 -14.29
C GLU A 134 -5.75 2.93 -14.99
N THR A 135 -5.76 2.45 -16.25
CA THR A 135 -4.56 2.48 -17.08
C THR A 135 -4.36 3.90 -17.59
N ILE A 136 -3.19 4.48 -17.35
CA ILE A 136 -2.85 5.81 -17.82
C ILE A 136 -2.08 5.73 -19.13
N LYS A 137 -1.10 4.82 -19.19
CA LYS A 137 -0.26 4.66 -20.37
C LYS A 137 0.09 3.19 -20.54
N ASN A 138 -0.18 2.66 -21.72
CA ASN A 138 0.16 1.29 -22.06
C ASN A 138 1.53 1.29 -22.75
N SER A 139 2.43 0.39 -22.33
CA SER A 139 3.77 0.28 -22.91
C SER A 139 3.76 -0.02 -24.41
N ASP A 140 2.65 -0.50 -24.94
CA ASP A 140 2.52 -0.86 -26.35
C ASP A 140 2.07 0.31 -27.24
N ILE A 141 1.91 1.51 -26.69
CA ILE A 141 1.32 2.65 -27.40
C ILE A 141 2.37 3.49 -28.13
N TYR A 142 3.57 3.07 -28.23
CA TYR A 142 4.53 3.80 -29.03
C TYR A 142 5.57 2.99 -29.64
#